data_c387a9d1559f3202c8a9c2d3abd94487
#
_entry.id   c387a9d1559f3202c8a9c2d3abd94487
#
_cell.length_a   1.000
_cell.length_b   1.000
_cell.length_c   1.000
_cell.angle_alpha   90.00
_cell.angle_beta   90.00
_cell.angle_gamma   90.00
#
_symmetry.space_group_name_H-M   'P 1'
#
loop_
_entity.id
_entity.type
_entity.pdbx_description
1 polymer ?
#
loop_
_entity_poly.entity_id
_entity_poly.type
_entity_poly.pdbx_seq_one_letter_code
_entity_poly.pdbx_strand_id
1 'polypeptide(L)'
;MRKQERDALNMTLIALACALLMVLPLVTTFDDLLTAWALQLGVNNPLQAIVPVESRMVVGLLSAVGIKAAASGSHMVVWDGAGSMHVLLISWNCIGWQSLVLLGASFISGLRGHQPLEARVQVVLIGAAGTMLLNLLRVAAVAALAATWGQTAAVLFHDYGGTLLVVGWLFAFWLFVQRWILPADPSDQPELATT
;
A
#
# COMPACT_ATOMS: atom_id res chain seq x y z
N MET A 1 11.55 13.64 30.72
CA MET A 1 10.19 13.07 30.60
C MET A 1 9.66 12.72 31.99
N ARG A 2 8.54 13.29 32.38
CA ARG A 2 7.87 12.98 33.63
C ARG A 2 7.33 11.54 33.60
N LYS A 3 7.19 10.89 34.75
CA LYS A 3 6.68 9.50 34.84
C LYS A 3 5.32 9.34 34.10
N GLN A 4 4.42 10.31 34.27
CA GLN A 4 3.14 10.36 33.58
C GLN A 4 3.23 10.38 32.03
N GLU A 5 4.20 11.10 31.48
CA GLU A 5 4.40 11.17 30.02
C GLU A 5 4.88 9.82 29.46
N ARG A 6 5.74 9.10 30.22
CA ARG A 6 6.16 7.75 29.82
C ARG A 6 5.03 6.73 29.91
N ASP A 7 4.22 6.82 30.96
CA ASP A 7 3.09 5.91 31.14
C ASP A 7 2.02 6.14 30.06
N ALA A 8 1.74 7.39 29.70
CA ALA A 8 0.86 7.74 28.59
C ALA A 8 1.41 7.25 27.25
N LEU A 9 2.71 7.44 27.00
CA LEU A 9 3.37 6.94 25.78
C LEU A 9 3.29 5.41 25.68
N ASN A 10 3.58 4.71 26.78
CA ASN A 10 3.50 3.24 26.83
C ASN A 10 2.08 2.74 26.58
N MET A 11 1.07 3.36 27.18
CA MET A 11 -0.34 3.03 26.92
C MET A 11 -0.72 3.24 25.46
N THR A 12 -0.29 4.34 24.85
CA THR A 12 -0.54 4.63 23.44
C THR A 12 0.14 3.61 22.53
N LEU A 13 1.40 3.25 22.83
CA LEU A 13 2.14 2.23 22.08
C LEU A 13 1.50 0.85 22.20
N ILE A 14 1.04 0.46 23.37
CA ILE A 14 0.34 -0.81 23.60
C ILE A 14 -0.98 -0.82 22.84
N ALA A 15 -1.77 0.26 22.93
CA ALA A 15 -3.03 0.39 22.19
C ALA A 15 -2.81 0.31 20.66
N LEU A 16 -1.79 0.98 20.15
CA LEU A 16 -1.41 0.92 18.74
C LEU A 16 -0.97 -0.49 18.33
N ALA A 17 -0.15 -1.16 19.14
CA ALA A 17 0.26 -2.53 18.88
C ALA A 17 -0.93 -3.51 18.87
N CYS A 18 -1.86 -3.38 19.82
CA CYS A 18 -3.09 -4.18 19.84
C CYS A 18 -3.96 -3.92 18.61
N ALA A 19 -4.12 -2.66 18.21
CA ALA A 19 -4.87 -2.30 17.01
C ALA A 19 -4.22 -2.90 15.75
N LEU A 20 -2.90 -2.83 15.62
CA LEU A 20 -2.16 -3.46 14.54
C LEU A 20 -2.33 -4.98 14.50
N LEU A 21 -2.24 -5.64 15.66
CA LEU A 21 -2.43 -7.08 15.77
C LEU A 21 -3.85 -7.54 15.38
N MET A 22 -4.85 -6.68 15.52
CA MET A 22 -6.21 -6.96 15.06
C MET A 22 -6.39 -6.70 13.56
N VAL A 23 -5.78 -5.62 13.05
CA VAL A 23 -5.94 -5.21 11.64
C VAL A 23 -5.16 -6.12 10.69
N LEU A 24 -3.95 -6.54 11.05
CA LEU A 24 -3.11 -7.37 10.20
C LEU A 24 -3.80 -8.68 9.76
N PRO A 25 -4.34 -9.52 10.66
CA PRO A 25 -5.04 -10.75 10.26
C PRO A 25 -6.28 -10.48 9.41
N LEU A 26 -6.99 -9.38 9.68
CA LEU A 26 -8.18 -9.02 8.91
C LEU A 26 -7.81 -8.69 7.45
N VAL A 27 -6.75 -7.90 7.25
CA VAL A 27 -6.30 -7.52 5.90
C VAL A 27 -5.72 -8.72 5.16
N THR A 28 -4.92 -9.57 5.80
CA THR A 28 -4.38 -10.78 5.17
C THR A 28 -5.48 -11.77 4.79
N THR A 29 -6.48 -11.99 5.65
CA THR A 29 -7.63 -12.83 5.33
C THR A 29 -8.44 -12.27 4.17
N PHE A 30 -8.60 -10.94 4.10
CA PHE A 30 -9.26 -10.28 2.98
C PHE A 30 -8.49 -10.46 1.67
N ASP A 31 -7.17 -10.31 1.69
CA ASP A 31 -6.30 -10.54 0.53
C ASP A 31 -6.37 -11.99 0.04
N ASP A 32 -6.37 -12.97 0.96
CA ASP A 32 -6.52 -14.40 0.63
C ASP A 32 -7.87 -14.70 0.00
N LEU A 33 -8.96 -14.12 0.54
CA LEU A 33 -10.30 -14.24 -0.01
C LEU A 33 -10.40 -13.66 -1.42
N LEU A 34 -9.86 -12.45 -1.63
CA LEU A 34 -9.80 -11.82 -2.95
C LEU A 34 -8.99 -12.67 -3.94
N THR A 35 -7.87 -13.21 -3.50
CA THR A 35 -7.01 -14.09 -4.31
C THR A 35 -7.77 -15.36 -4.75
N ALA A 36 -8.46 -16.02 -3.81
CA ALA A 36 -9.27 -17.19 -4.12
C ALA A 36 -10.39 -16.87 -5.13
N TRP A 37 -11.03 -15.72 -4.96
CA TRP A 37 -12.08 -15.22 -5.87
C TRP A 37 -11.55 -14.91 -7.27
N ALA A 38 -10.42 -14.23 -7.34
CA ALA A 38 -9.77 -13.89 -8.61
C ALA A 38 -9.35 -15.15 -9.40
N LEU A 39 -8.89 -16.19 -8.71
CA LEU A 39 -8.57 -17.48 -9.32
C LEU A 39 -9.81 -18.15 -9.91
N GLN A 40 -10.94 -18.15 -9.18
CA GLN A 40 -12.20 -18.71 -9.66
C GLN A 40 -12.74 -17.97 -10.90
N LEU A 41 -12.56 -16.65 -10.95
CA LEU A 41 -12.99 -15.82 -12.07
C LEU A 41 -12.00 -15.79 -13.26
N GLY A 42 -10.82 -16.41 -13.13
CA GLY A 42 -9.77 -16.42 -14.15
C GLY A 42 -9.09 -15.05 -14.38
N VAL A 43 -9.24 -14.11 -13.46
CA VAL A 43 -8.66 -12.75 -13.54
C VAL A 43 -7.14 -12.77 -13.38
N ASN A 44 -6.57 -13.83 -12.81
CA ASN A 44 -5.14 -14.03 -12.67
C ASN A 44 -4.39 -14.00 -14.02
N ASN A 45 -4.97 -14.51 -15.11
CA ASN A 45 -4.31 -14.54 -16.42
C ASN A 45 -4.04 -13.15 -17.01
N PRO A 46 -5.03 -12.24 -17.15
CA PRO A 46 -4.76 -10.89 -17.62
C PRO A 46 -3.86 -10.10 -16.67
N LEU A 47 -3.96 -10.28 -15.36
CA LEU A 47 -3.08 -9.62 -14.39
C LEU A 47 -1.63 -10.12 -14.55
N GLN A 48 -1.41 -11.41 -14.75
CA GLN A 48 -0.08 -11.96 -14.99
C GLN A 48 0.62 -11.35 -16.21
N ALA A 49 -0.15 -10.92 -17.23
CA ALA A 49 0.39 -10.24 -18.41
C ALA A 49 0.98 -8.85 -18.12
N ILE A 50 0.61 -8.22 -16.98
CA ILE A 50 1.12 -6.91 -16.56
C ILE A 50 2.45 -7.04 -15.81
N VAL A 51 2.71 -8.17 -15.16
CA VAL A 51 3.91 -8.42 -14.33
C VAL A 51 5.23 -8.05 -15.02
N PRO A 52 5.46 -8.38 -16.33
CA PRO A 52 6.72 -8.00 -17.00
C PRO A 52 6.91 -6.48 -17.13
N VAL A 53 5.85 -5.70 -17.15
CA VAL A 53 5.93 -4.24 -17.19
C VAL A 53 6.33 -3.73 -15.81
N GLU A 54 5.65 -4.19 -14.77
CA GLU A 54 5.95 -3.82 -13.39
C GLU A 54 7.38 -4.19 -12.99
N SER A 55 7.83 -5.40 -13.31
CA SER A 55 9.19 -5.84 -12.99
C SER A 55 10.26 -4.96 -13.65
N ARG A 56 10.05 -4.48 -14.88
CA ARG A 56 10.94 -3.51 -15.55
C ARG A 56 10.95 -2.16 -14.87
N MET A 57 9.79 -1.67 -14.41
CA MET A 57 9.70 -0.41 -13.66
C MET A 57 10.44 -0.51 -12.32
N VAL A 58 10.30 -1.64 -11.62
CA VAL A 58 11.04 -1.91 -10.38
C VAL A 58 12.55 -1.94 -10.62
N VAL A 59 13.02 -2.61 -11.69
CA VAL A 59 14.44 -2.59 -12.06
C VAL A 59 14.95 -1.17 -12.32
N GLY A 60 14.14 -0.33 -12.99
CA GLY A 60 14.46 1.08 -13.19
C GLY A 60 14.64 1.84 -11.87
N LEU A 61 13.73 1.63 -10.91
CA LEU A 61 13.83 2.25 -9.57
C LEU A 61 15.07 1.76 -8.81
N LEU A 62 15.34 0.46 -8.82
CA LEU A 62 16.53 -0.12 -8.15
C LEU A 62 17.82 0.42 -8.76
N SER A 63 17.88 0.53 -10.09
CA SER A 63 19.03 1.11 -10.80
C SER A 63 19.25 2.56 -10.42
N ALA A 64 18.20 3.36 -10.23
CA ALA A 64 18.30 4.75 -9.81
C ALA A 64 18.92 4.93 -8.42
N VAL A 65 18.77 3.92 -7.53
CA VAL A 65 19.41 3.90 -6.20
C VAL A 65 20.71 3.10 -6.16
N GLY A 66 21.22 2.68 -7.33
CA GLY A 66 22.53 2.00 -7.46
C GLY A 66 22.50 0.50 -7.19
N ILE A 67 21.32 -0.12 -7.06
CA ILE A 67 21.18 -1.56 -6.88
C ILE A 67 21.12 -2.22 -8.26
N LYS A 68 22.03 -3.16 -8.52
CA LYS A 68 22.04 -3.94 -9.76
C LYS A 68 20.87 -4.93 -9.76
N ALA A 69 20.00 -4.81 -10.77
CA ALA A 69 18.85 -5.70 -10.94
C ALA A 69 18.61 -5.98 -12.42
N ALA A 70 18.03 -7.13 -12.71
CA ALA A 70 17.57 -7.50 -14.05
C ALA A 70 16.23 -8.24 -13.93
N ALA A 71 15.35 -8.08 -14.92
CA ALA A 71 14.09 -8.79 -14.96
C ALA A 71 13.90 -9.52 -16.29
N SER A 72 13.35 -10.73 -16.21
CA SER A 72 12.95 -11.54 -17.35
C SER A 72 11.57 -12.15 -17.07
N GLY A 73 10.54 -11.57 -17.67
CA GLY A 73 9.15 -11.98 -17.41
C GLY A 73 8.77 -11.73 -15.94
N SER A 74 8.40 -12.80 -15.24
CA SER A 74 8.03 -12.78 -13.81
C SER A 74 9.21 -12.93 -12.86
N HIS A 75 10.42 -13.20 -13.38
CA HIS A 75 11.59 -13.38 -12.56
C HIS A 75 12.40 -12.09 -12.51
N MET A 76 12.77 -11.69 -11.33
CA MET A 76 13.68 -10.58 -11.09
C MET A 76 14.89 -11.08 -10.32
N VAL A 77 16.07 -10.66 -10.75
CA VAL A 77 17.34 -10.96 -10.10
C VAL A 77 17.92 -9.67 -9.57
N VAL A 78 18.32 -9.68 -8.30
CA VAL A 78 19.06 -8.59 -7.68
C VAL A 78 20.39 -9.09 -7.17
N TRP A 79 21.42 -8.26 -7.28
CA TRP A 79 22.77 -8.57 -6.81
C TRP A 79 23.05 -7.80 -5.53
N ASP A 80 23.60 -8.50 -4.54
CA ASP A 80 24.11 -7.85 -3.33
C ASP A 80 25.49 -7.20 -3.57
N GLY A 81 25.98 -6.47 -2.55
CA GLY A 81 27.30 -5.84 -2.62
C GLY A 81 28.49 -6.83 -2.70
N ALA A 82 28.29 -8.10 -2.37
CA ALA A 82 29.27 -9.18 -2.47
C ALA A 82 29.22 -9.91 -3.81
N GLY A 83 28.27 -9.56 -4.69
CA GLY A 83 28.07 -10.20 -5.99
C GLY A 83 27.20 -11.45 -5.95
N SER A 84 26.59 -11.79 -4.81
CA SER A 84 25.65 -12.90 -4.70
C SER A 84 24.33 -12.52 -5.38
N MET A 85 23.65 -13.51 -5.91
CA MET A 85 22.46 -13.34 -6.73
C MET A 85 21.23 -13.82 -5.96
N HIS A 86 20.24 -12.93 -5.83
CA HIS A 86 18.94 -13.24 -5.22
C HIS A 86 17.87 -13.23 -6.31
N VAL A 87 17.20 -14.37 -6.46
CA VAL A 87 16.10 -14.51 -7.43
C VAL A 87 14.77 -14.27 -6.72
N LEU A 88 13.99 -13.35 -7.24
CA LEU A 88 12.66 -13.00 -6.76
C LEU A 88 11.63 -13.35 -7.84
N LEU A 89 10.54 -13.98 -7.45
CA LEU A 89 9.40 -14.25 -8.32
C LEU A 89 8.34 -13.18 -8.07
N ILE A 90 8.02 -12.41 -9.09
CA ILE A 90 6.90 -11.45 -9.06
C ILE A 90 5.68 -12.13 -9.67
N SER A 91 4.64 -12.28 -8.88
CA SER A 91 3.38 -12.87 -9.32
C SER A 91 2.32 -11.79 -9.55
N TRP A 92 1.22 -12.15 -10.18
CA TRP A 92 0.06 -11.28 -10.37
C TRP A 92 -0.50 -10.70 -9.05
N ASN A 93 -0.29 -11.39 -7.92
CA ASN A 93 -0.64 -10.88 -6.59
C ASN A 93 0.23 -9.68 -6.15
N CYS A 94 1.43 -9.54 -6.71
CA CYS A 94 2.34 -8.46 -6.36
C CYS A 94 2.01 -7.13 -7.06
N ILE A 95 1.08 -7.12 -8.05
CA ILE A 95 0.71 -5.92 -8.82
C ILE A 95 -0.05 -4.88 -7.97
N GLY A 96 -0.52 -5.25 -6.78
CA GLY A 96 -1.25 -4.33 -5.89
C GLY A 96 -2.73 -4.16 -6.23
N TRP A 97 -3.31 -5.04 -7.05
CA TRP A 97 -4.72 -5.00 -7.42
C TRP A 97 -5.65 -5.12 -6.20
N GLN A 98 -5.28 -5.89 -5.16
CA GLN A 98 -6.02 -5.97 -3.90
C GLN A 98 -6.08 -4.61 -3.21
N SER A 99 -4.97 -3.86 -3.22
CA SER A 99 -4.92 -2.50 -2.66
C SER A 99 -5.83 -1.53 -3.43
N LEU A 100 -5.98 -1.71 -4.76
CA LEU A 100 -6.93 -0.94 -5.56
C LEU A 100 -8.38 -1.30 -5.23
N VAL A 101 -8.68 -2.59 -4.97
CA VAL A 101 -10.01 -3.02 -4.52
C VAL A 101 -10.33 -2.40 -3.15
N LEU A 102 -9.38 -2.43 -2.23
CA LEU A 102 -9.53 -1.83 -0.90
C LEU A 102 -9.72 -0.30 -0.99
N LEU A 103 -8.96 0.37 -1.85
CA LEU A 103 -9.15 1.80 -2.16
C LEU A 103 -10.56 2.04 -2.73
N GLY A 104 -11.00 1.24 -3.71
CA GLY A 104 -12.33 1.31 -4.31
C GLY A 104 -13.44 1.15 -3.28
N ALA A 105 -13.31 0.18 -2.38
CA ALA A 105 -14.23 -0.01 -1.27
C ALA A 105 -14.26 1.21 -0.32
N SER A 106 -13.11 1.85 -0.09
CA SER A 106 -13.03 3.07 0.73
C SER A 106 -13.76 4.26 0.11
N PHE A 107 -13.85 4.33 -1.23
CA PHE A 107 -14.61 5.39 -1.91
C PHE A 107 -16.12 5.33 -1.65
N ILE A 108 -16.66 4.13 -1.41
CA ILE A 108 -18.09 3.96 -1.09
C ILE A 108 -18.46 4.70 0.20
N SER A 109 -17.57 4.73 1.17
CA SER A 109 -17.78 5.45 2.43
C SER A 109 -17.26 6.89 2.39
N GLY A 110 -16.11 7.12 1.76
CA GLY A 110 -15.42 8.40 1.80
C GLY A 110 -15.95 9.45 0.82
N LEU A 111 -16.61 9.05 -0.28
CA LEU A 111 -17.19 9.97 -1.27
C LEU A 111 -18.72 10.11 -1.12
N ARG A 112 -19.26 9.86 0.08
CA ARG A 112 -20.67 10.09 0.38
C ARG A 112 -20.96 11.62 0.44
N GLY A 113 -22.15 12.02 -0.05
CA GLY A 113 -22.56 13.41 -0.06
C GLY A 113 -22.59 14.05 -1.45
N HIS A 114 -22.92 15.36 -1.52
CA HIS A 114 -23.06 16.12 -2.75
C HIS A 114 -21.73 16.74 -3.21
N GLN A 115 -20.69 15.93 -3.32
CA GLN A 115 -19.37 16.39 -3.79
C GLN A 115 -19.39 16.66 -5.30
N PRO A 116 -18.76 17.74 -5.80
CA PRO A 116 -18.66 18.04 -7.22
C PRO A 116 -17.94 16.93 -7.97
N LEU A 117 -18.36 16.66 -9.20
CA LEU A 117 -17.80 15.59 -10.02
C LEU A 117 -16.29 15.73 -10.20
N GLU A 118 -15.79 16.95 -10.37
CA GLU A 118 -14.36 17.25 -10.51
C GLU A 118 -13.56 16.77 -9.29
N ALA A 119 -14.03 17.07 -8.08
CA ALA A 119 -13.39 16.60 -6.85
C ALA A 119 -13.38 15.07 -6.76
N ARG A 120 -14.49 14.41 -7.10
CA ARG A 120 -14.55 12.94 -7.12
C ARG A 120 -13.56 12.35 -8.10
N VAL A 121 -13.46 12.89 -9.31
CA VAL A 121 -12.52 12.42 -10.34
C VAL A 121 -11.07 12.63 -9.86
N GLN A 122 -10.75 13.78 -9.29
CA GLN A 122 -9.42 14.05 -8.73
C GLN A 122 -9.07 13.04 -7.61
N VAL A 123 -9.98 12.79 -6.68
CA VAL A 123 -9.80 11.82 -5.59
C VAL A 123 -9.52 10.42 -6.15
N VAL A 124 -10.31 9.97 -7.13
CA VAL A 124 -10.13 8.65 -7.75
C VAL A 124 -8.78 8.56 -8.47
N LEU A 125 -8.41 9.57 -9.26
CA LEU A 125 -7.15 9.57 -10.01
C LEU A 125 -5.93 9.60 -9.08
N ILE A 126 -5.92 10.48 -8.09
CA ILE A 126 -4.83 10.59 -7.11
C ILE A 126 -4.74 9.30 -6.28
N GLY A 127 -5.88 8.77 -5.84
CA GLY A 127 -5.92 7.52 -5.07
C GLY A 127 -5.38 6.34 -5.87
N ALA A 128 -5.84 6.16 -7.11
CA ALA A 128 -5.38 5.08 -7.97
C ALA A 128 -3.89 5.21 -8.31
N ALA A 129 -3.45 6.40 -8.77
CA ALA A 129 -2.05 6.64 -9.11
C ALA A 129 -1.12 6.46 -7.89
N GLY A 130 -1.52 7.01 -6.73
CA GLY A 130 -0.76 6.88 -5.49
C GLY A 130 -0.68 5.43 -5.00
N THR A 131 -1.76 4.66 -5.09
CA THR A 131 -1.77 3.23 -4.72
C THR A 131 -0.85 2.42 -5.64
N MET A 132 -0.87 2.67 -6.95
CA MET A 132 0.03 2.01 -7.90
C MET A 132 1.50 2.37 -7.64
N LEU A 133 1.78 3.65 -7.39
CA LEU A 133 3.13 4.09 -7.05
C LEU A 133 3.62 3.46 -5.74
N LEU A 134 2.77 3.42 -4.72
CA LEU A 134 3.11 2.79 -3.45
C LEU A 134 3.42 1.30 -3.61
N ASN A 135 2.62 0.60 -4.43
CA ASN A 135 2.88 -0.81 -4.71
C ASN A 135 4.22 -1.02 -5.41
N LEU A 136 4.53 -0.17 -6.40
CA LEU A 136 5.83 -0.22 -7.09
C LEU A 136 7.00 0.01 -6.12
N LEU A 137 6.86 0.98 -5.21
CA LEU A 137 7.84 1.23 -4.15
C LEU A 137 7.94 0.06 -3.17
N ARG A 138 6.82 -0.58 -2.82
CA ARG A 138 6.79 -1.80 -1.99
C ARG A 138 7.61 -2.92 -2.60
N VAL A 139 7.38 -3.25 -3.88
CA VAL A 139 8.10 -4.31 -4.59
C VAL A 139 9.60 -3.95 -4.70
N ALA A 140 9.92 -2.69 -5.00
CA ALA A 140 11.30 -2.22 -5.04
C ALA A 140 11.98 -2.33 -3.66
N ALA A 141 11.27 -2.01 -2.57
CA ALA A 141 11.79 -2.14 -1.20
C ALA A 141 12.06 -3.61 -0.84
N VAL A 142 11.15 -4.53 -1.19
CA VAL A 142 11.38 -5.98 -1.01
C VAL A 142 12.66 -6.43 -1.72
N ALA A 143 12.83 -6.01 -2.96
CA ALA A 143 14.00 -6.35 -3.76
C ALA A 143 15.29 -5.72 -3.20
N ALA A 144 15.24 -4.48 -2.74
CA ALA A 144 16.35 -3.79 -2.09
C ALA A 144 16.74 -4.49 -0.76
N LEU A 145 15.76 -4.90 0.04
CA LEU A 145 15.99 -5.63 1.28
C LEU A 145 16.61 -7.00 1.01
N ALA A 146 16.18 -7.70 -0.06
CA ALA A 146 16.80 -8.96 -0.47
C ALA A 146 18.28 -8.77 -0.81
N ALA A 147 18.63 -7.68 -1.51
CA ALA A 147 20.00 -7.37 -1.89
C ALA A 147 20.87 -6.89 -0.73
N THR A 148 20.30 -6.25 0.31
CA THR A 148 21.10 -5.64 1.39
C THR A 148 21.11 -6.47 2.68
N TRP A 149 19.96 -7.02 3.07
CA TRP A 149 19.76 -7.72 4.34
C TRP A 149 19.36 -9.19 4.17
N GLY A 150 19.23 -9.63 2.92
CA GLY A 150 18.97 -11.03 2.55
C GLY A 150 17.49 -11.39 2.52
N GLN A 151 17.24 -12.63 2.13
CA GLN A 151 15.91 -13.18 1.83
C GLN A 151 14.92 -13.08 3.01
N THR A 152 15.38 -13.35 4.24
CA THR A 152 14.51 -13.34 5.42
C THR A 152 13.91 -11.96 5.68
N ALA A 153 14.73 -10.90 5.57
CA ALA A 153 14.27 -9.53 5.75
C ALA A 153 13.27 -9.13 4.66
N ALA A 154 13.53 -9.55 3.42
CA ALA A 154 12.64 -9.30 2.29
C ALA A 154 11.27 -9.97 2.47
N VAL A 155 11.23 -11.23 2.91
CA VAL A 155 9.97 -11.97 3.17
C VAL A 155 9.20 -11.33 4.31
N LEU A 156 9.86 -11.00 5.42
CA LEU A 156 9.22 -10.36 6.56
C LEU A 156 8.60 -9.00 6.19
N PHE A 157 9.32 -8.22 5.39
CA PHE A 157 8.80 -6.94 4.90
C PHE A 157 7.66 -7.15 3.87
N HIS A 158 7.77 -8.15 3.01
CA HIS A 158 6.70 -8.47 2.06
C HIS A 158 5.38 -8.79 2.77
N ASP A 159 5.42 -9.64 3.79
CA ASP A 159 4.22 -10.16 4.45
C ASP A 159 3.58 -9.13 5.40
N TYR A 160 4.40 -8.41 6.17
CA TYR A 160 3.89 -7.48 7.19
C TYR A 160 4.07 -6.02 6.79
N GLY A 161 5.25 -5.64 6.31
CA GLY A 161 5.55 -4.27 5.94
C GLY A 161 4.69 -3.77 4.78
N GLY A 162 4.41 -4.65 3.81
CA GLY A 162 3.53 -4.34 2.68
C GLY A 162 2.12 -3.97 3.11
N THR A 163 1.55 -4.74 4.04
CA THR A 163 0.21 -4.48 4.60
C THR A 163 0.17 -3.16 5.37
N LEU A 164 1.20 -2.90 6.21
CA LEU A 164 1.31 -1.65 6.95
C LEU A 164 1.42 -0.44 6.02
N LEU A 165 2.16 -0.56 4.92
CA LEU A 165 2.27 0.50 3.92
C LEU A 165 0.93 0.82 3.27
N VAL A 166 0.13 -0.18 2.91
CA VAL A 166 -1.18 0.02 2.30
C VAL A 166 -2.14 0.69 3.28
N VAL A 167 -2.21 0.21 4.52
CA VAL A 167 -3.08 0.79 5.56
C VAL A 167 -2.66 2.23 5.86
N GLY A 168 -1.36 2.46 6.04
CA GLY A 168 -0.81 3.80 6.28
C GLY A 168 -1.08 4.75 5.11
N TRP A 169 -0.96 4.25 3.87
CA TRP A 169 -1.29 5.00 2.67
C TRP A 169 -2.76 5.41 2.64
N LEU A 170 -3.70 4.48 2.85
CA LEU A 170 -5.13 4.77 2.83
C LEU A 170 -5.48 5.84 3.88
N PHE A 171 -4.89 5.74 5.07
CA PHE A 171 -5.09 6.72 6.11
C PHE A 171 -4.56 8.10 5.71
N ALA A 172 -3.32 8.18 5.25
CA ALA A 172 -2.70 9.42 4.79
C ALA A 172 -3.43 10.03 3.59
N PHE A 173 -3.86 9.18 2.65
CA PHE A 173 -4.63 9.57 1.49
C PHE A 173 -5.95 10.24 1.89
N TRP A 174 -6.73 9.62 2.79
CA TRP A 174 -8.01 10.17 3.22
C TRP A 174 -7.84 11.45 4.05
N LEU A 175 -6.81 11.55 4.90
CA LEU A 175 -6.48 12.80 5.58
C LEU A 175 -6.17 13.92 4.58
N PHE A 176 -5.39 13.61 3.55
CA PHE A 176 -5.06 14.56 2.49
C PHE A 176 -6.31 15.00 1.72
N VAL A 177 -7.11 14.04 1.27
CA VAL A 177 -8.34 14.28 0.49
C VAL A 177 -9.33 15.16 1.26
N GLN A 178 -9.60 14.83 2.53
CA GLN A 178 -10.52 15.59 3.37
C GLN A 178 -10.04 17.01 3.65
N ARG A 179 -8.72 17.19 3.76
CA ARG A 179 -8.16 18.50 4.09
C ARG A 179 -8.00 19.42 2.88
N TRP A 180 -7.74 18.86 1.69
CA TRP A 180 -7.25 19.66 0.55
C TRP A 180 -8.13 19.57 -0.70
N ILE A 181 -8.95 18.52 -0.85
CA ILE A 181 -9.71 18.29 -2.09
C ILE A 181 -11.20 18.41 -1.86
N LEU A 182 -11.72 17.82 -0.78
CA LEU A 182 -13.14 17.88 -0.49
C LEU A 182 -13.46 19.17 0.25
N PRO A 183 -14.41 19.97 -0.25
CA PRO A 183 -14.89 21.14 0.48
C PRO A 183 -15.55 20.70 1.80
N ALA A 184 -15.39 21.52 2.84
CA ALA A 184 -16.10 21.31 4.11
C ALA A 184 -17.61 21.27 3.85
N ASP A 185 -18.28 20.28 4.43
CA ASP A 185 -19.74 20.20 4.31
C ASP A 185 -20.37 21.41 5.03
N PRO A 186 -21.25 22.19 4.37
CA PRO A 186 -21.91 23.32 5.02
C PRO A 186 -22.71 22.93 6.27
N SER A 187 -23.09 21.67 6.40
CA SER A 187 -23.80 21.13 7.58
C SER A 187 -22.90 20.97 8.82
N ASP A 188 -21.57 20.98 8.64
CA ASP A 188 -20.60 20.90 9.74
C ASP A 188 -20.27 22.28 10.36
N GLN A 189 -20.81 23.37 9.83
CA GLN A 189 -20.68 24.67 10.48
C GLN A 189 -21.58 24.68 11.71
N PRO A 190 -21.03 24.90 12.92
CA PRO A 190 -21.87 25.07 14.10
C PRO A 190 -22.81 26.24 13.83
N GLU A 191 -24.11 25.98 13.91
CA GLU A 191 -25.16 26.99 13.86
C GLU A 191 -24.78 28.08 14.86
N LEU A 192 -24.17 29.16 14.36
CA LEU A 192 -23.97 30.35 15.18
C LEU A 192 -25.39 30.78 15.57
N ALA A 193 -25.75 30.40 16.79
CA ALA A 193 -27.02 30.78 17.41
C ALA A 193 -27.21 32.27 17.21
N THR A 194 -28.11 32.59 16.29
CA THR A 194 -28.67 33.94 16.19
C THR A 194 -29.55 34.14 17.43
N THR A 195 -28.95 34.70 18.46
CA THR A 195 -29.66 35.34 19.56
C THR A 195 -30.04 36.75 19.16
#